data_7de3ab2c0c5184b08d1d5bd58741b827
#
_entry.id   7de3ab2c0c5184b08d1d5bd58741b827
#
_cell.length_a   1.000
_cell.length_b   1.000
_cell.length_c   1.000
_cell.angle_alpha   90.00
_cell.angle_beta   90.00
_cell.angle_gamma   90.00
#
_symmetry.space_group_name_H-M   'P 1'
#
loop_
_entity.id
_entity.type
_entity.pdbx_description
1 polymer ?
#
loop_
_entity_poly.entity_id
_entity_poly.type
_entity_poly.pdbx_seq_one_letter_code
_entity_poly.pdbx_strand_id
1 'polypeptide(L)'
;MSENSNDFKKGTSNFRLVGKIKLTPNTFSIGKQSDSGFISNKMYIGVDCGGGNIVYSQLFDGYKKNEDGAITKKLFVHGSKADPNNPRRSIDDFDNKIEILWADRHSPDWKETIASLGPSCFVNIGLLKDNKGNLITYRFVSEYDAIEYCQKELTGMTEENLNNLVVEIRGTIEYRYYEGRVTYQKTITSIKRRDDVEEKDYCAEFSQTVYADKDSIGKADMERKVIPLTVKVPEYVSKYKDAEVKETVPLDVELQLDATAPIAKWLATNISKSSGYARMTIIGNFIESGAAEEFDINTLDPDTKGMLDAGVITLEDIKMTVAIGQQRTQIMSINRIRVIRGEDGKPPVGDFTASVYKAKEMEEFGENFFAIVKEMDNNQSEDTETVDPTDDGADEAPFDTGAVDGVSNTGTDDMDWMKNFS
;
A
#
# COMPACT_ATOMS: atom_id res chain seq x y z
N MET A 1 35.10 -4.21 -12.74
CA MET A 1 33.93 -3.65 -12.08
C MET A 1 33.02 -3.16 -13.18
N SER A 2 31.91 -3.85 -13.44
CA SER A 2 31.02 -3.54 -14.56
C SER A 2 30.19 -2.29 -14.22
N GLU A 3 30.16 -1.34 -15.16
CA GLU A 3 29.36 -0.11 -15.08
C GLU A 3 27.82 -0.36 -15.11
N ASN A 4 27.36 -1.60 -14.95
CA ASN A 4 25.97 -2.01 -15.13
C ASN A 4 25.12 -2.07 -13.85
N SER A 5 25.61 -1.62 -12.69
CA SER A 5 24.85 -1.70 -11.42
C SER A 5 23.65 -0.73 -11.33
N ASN A 6 23.33 0.02 -12.37
CA ASN A 6 22.36 1.12 -12.32
C ASN A 6 21.04 0.87 -13.05
N ASP A 7 20.83 -0.29 -13.68
CA ASP A 7 19.66 -0.51 -14.54
C ASP A 7 18.48 -1.21 -13.86
N PHE A 8 18.68 -1.90 -12.72
CA PHE A 8 17.60 -2.51 -11.96
C PHE A 8 16.91 -1.46 -11.08
N LYS A 9 15.93 -0.79 -11.65
CA LYS A 9 15.20 0.32 -10.98
C LYS A 9 13.78 -0.08 -10.64
N LYS A 10 13.28 0.47 -9.52
CA LYS A 10 11.86 0.39 -9.18
C LYS A 10 11.03 0.91 -10.35
N GLY A 11 10.15 0.07 -10.87
CA GLY A 11 9.26 0.40 -11.97
C GLY A 11 7.93 0.97 -11.48
N THR A 12 6.87 0.74 -12.25
CA THR A 12 5.50 1.05 -11.82
C THR A 12 5.11 0.13 -10.66
N SER A 13 4.58 0.70 -9.58
CA SER A 13 4.09 -0.02 -8.40
C SER A 13 2.96 0.81 -7.78
N ASN A 14 1.78 0.80 -8.41
CA ASN A 14 0.68 1.71 -8.07
C ASN A 14 -0.61 0.95 -7.89
N PHE A 15 -1.51 1.51 -7.08
CA PHE A 15 -2.87 1.03 -6.94
C PHE A 15 -3.92 2.13 -7.13
N ARG A 16 -5.13 1.70 -7.42
CA ARG A 16 -6.33 2.52 -7.53
C ARG A 16 -7.51 1.73 -6.98
N LEU A 17 -8.16 2.28 -5.95
CA LEU A 17 -9.39 1.75 -5.38
C LEU A 17 -10.52 2.74 -5.67
N VAL A 18 -11.66 2.25 -6.13
CA VAL A 18 -12.88 3.05 -6.31
C VAL A 18 -14.04 2.31 -5.68
N GLY A 19 -14.75 2.97 -4.78
CA GLY A 19 -15.88 2.36 -4.11
C GLY A 19 -16.34 3.14 -2.88
N LYS A 20 -17.20 2.54 -2.08
CA LYS A 20 -17.69 3.11 -0.83
C LYS A 20 -16.67 2.99 0.28
N ILE A 21 -16.47 4.09 0.98
CA ILE A 21 -15.56 4.11 2.13
C ILE A 21 -16.10 3.23 3.26
N LYS A 22 -15.19 2.53 3.94
CA LYS A 22 -15.51 1.73 5.14
C LYS A 22 -14.63 2.17 6.29
N LEU A 23 -15.25 2.71 7.33
CA LEU A 23 -14.58 3.03 8.58
C LEU A 23 -14.87 1.95 9.61
N THR A 24 -13.87 1.67 10.43
CA THR A 24 -13.95 0.79 11.60
C THR A 24 -13.45 1.57 12.82
N PRO A 25 -13.67 1.11 14.04
CA PRO A 25 -13.11 1.76 15.24
C PRO A 25 -11.59 1.92 15.18
N ASN A 26 -10.90 1.05 14.44
CA ASN A 26 -9.43 1.03 14.29
C ASN A 26 -8.94 1.78 13.03
N THR A 27 -9.82 2.51 12.33
CA THR A 27 -9.40 3.24 11.11
C THR A 27 -8.38 4.31 11.42
N PHE A 28 -8.50 5.01 12.55
CA PHE A 28 -7.59 6.07 12.96
C PHE A 28 -6.92 5.74 14.29
N SER A 29 -5.62 5.98 14.35
CA SER A 29 -4.83 6.01 15.59
C SER A 29 -4.03 7.30 15.57
N ILE A 30 -4.36 8.23 16.47
CA ILE A 30 -3.81 9.58 16.46
C ILE A 30 -2.97 9.82 17.71
N GLY A 31 -1.75 10.36 17.51
CA GLY A 31 -0.84 10.75 18.59
C GLY A 31 -0.36 9.58 19.44
N LYS A 32 -0.41 8.34 18.92
CA LYS A 32 0.05 7.17 19.66
C LYS A 32 1.57 7.28 19.87
N GLN A 33 2.01 7.20 21.10
CA GLN A 33 3.41 7.19 21.47
C GLN A 33 3.87 5.76 21.73
N SER A 34 4.99 5.35 21.10
CA SER A 34 5.66 4.08 21.38
C SER A 34 6.60 4.21 22.59
N ASP A 35 7.08 3.08 23.12
CA ASP A 35 8.05 3.04 24.22
C ASP A 35 9.38 3.72 23.85
N SER A 36 9.75 3.71 22.57
CA SER A 36 10.91 4.44 22.06
C SER A 36 10.71 5.95 21.98
N GLY A 37 9.52 6.47 22.37
CA GLY A 37 9.16 7.89 22.32
C GLY A 37 8.79 8.42 20.94
N PHE A 38 8.56 7.54 19.95
CA PHE A 38 8.05 7.92 18.63
C PHE A 38 6.54 8.21 18.72
N ILE A 39 6.12 9.38 18.24
CA ILE A 39 4.72 9.81 18.21
C ILE A 39 4.22 9.67 16.78
N SER A 40 3.15 8.92 16.58
CA SER A 40 2.64 8.59 15.24
C SER A 40 1.16 8.82 15.07
N ASN A 41 0.77 9.13 13.83
CA ASN A 41 -0.59 9.03 13.33
C ASN A 41 -0.66 7.89 12.32
N LYS A 42 -1.73 7.11 12.38
CA LYS A 42 -2.03 6.03 11.43
C LYS A 42 -3.47 6.13 10.97
N MET A 43 -3.68 5.95 9.69
CA MET A 43 -4.98 5.73 9.08
C MET A 43 -4.95 4.40 8.31
N TYR A 44 -5.87 3.49 8.64
CA TYR A 44 -6.06 2.22 7.93
C TYR A 44 -7.50 2.13 7.46
N ILE A 45 -7.72 2.44 6.18
CA ILE A 45 -9.04 2.70 5.63
C ILE A 45 -9.44 1.67 4.60
N GLY A 46 -10.65 1.15 4.70
CA GLY A 46 -11.23 0.20 3.76
C GLY A 46 -12.02 0.89 2.66
N VAL A 47 -12.03 0.30 1.47
CA VAL A 47 -12.90 0.67 0.35
C VAL A 47 -13.63 -0.57 -0.12
N ASP A 48 -14.95 -0.55 -0.09
CA ASP A 48 -15.80 -1.57 -0.71
C ASP A 48 -15.81 -1.34 -2.22
N CYS A 49 -15.00 -2.13 -2.90
CA CYS A 49 -14.80 -2.05 -4.35
C CYS A 49 -15.83 -2.87 -5.15
N GLY A 50 -16.96 -3.21 -4.52
CA GLY A 50 -18.05 -4.00 -5.10
C GLY A 50 -17.92 -5.51 -4.87
N GLY A 51 -19.06 -6.20 -4.86
CA GLY A 51 -19.11 -7.65 -4.66
C GLY A 51 -18.59 -8.14 -3.32
N GLY A 52 -18.59 -7.29 -2.28
CA GLY A 52 -18.05 -7.63 -0.96
C GLY A 52 -16.51 -7.57 -0.87
N ASN A 53 -15.83 -7.10 -1.91
CA ASN A 53 -14.37 -6.96 -1.93
C ASN A 53 -13.96 -5.66 -1.22
N ILE A 54 -13.63 -5.75 0.06
CA ILE A 54 -13.17 -4.61 0.86
C ILE A 54 -11.66 -4.61 0.89
N VAL A 55 -11.05 -3.65 0.21
CA VAL A 55 -9.59 -3.50 0.10
C VAL A 55 -9.12 -2.38 1.01
N TYR A 56 -8.10 -2.66 1.80
CA TYR A 56 -7.53 -1.71 2.76
C TYR A 56 -6.27 -1.05 2.23
N SER A 57 -6.12 0.23 2.56
CA SER A 57 -4.94 1.05 2.29
C SER A 57 -4.61 1.93 3.50
N GLN A 58 -3.41 2.47 3.57
CA GLN A 58 -2.97 3.17 4.77
C GLN A 58 -2.17 4.43 4.48
N LEU A 59 -2.17 5.32 5.48
CA LEU A 59 -1.18 6.36 5.72
C LEU A 59 -0.58 6.14 7.11
N PHE A 60 0.70 6.38 7.22
CA PHE A 60 1.41 6.29 8.49
C PHE A 60 2.56 7.29 8.50
N ASP A 61 2.57 8.16 9.48
CA ASP A 61 3.67 9.11 9.68
C ASP A 61 3.79 9.46 11.16
N GLY A 62 4.97 9.94 11.54
CA GLY A 62 5.22 10.34 12.93
C GLY A 62 6.56 11.04 13.07
N TYR A 63 6.90 11.37 14.29
CA TYR A 63 8.12 12.04 14.65
C TYR A 63 8.62 11.61 16.04
N LYS A 64 9.88 11.84 16.29
CA LYS A 64 10.49 11.67 17.62
C LYS A 64 10.97 13.02 18.10
N LYS A 65 10.80 13.29 19.40
CA LYS A 65 11.43 14.41 20.09
C LYS A 65 12.81 13.96 20.58
N ASN A 66 13.80 14.83 20.43
CA ASN A 66 15.11 14.62 21.06
C ASN A 66 15.03 14.88 22.58
N GLU A 67 16.15 14.74 23.27
CA GLU A 67 16.24 14.94 24.73
C GLU A 67 15.84 16.36 25.15
N ASP A 68 16.07 17.36 24.31
CA ASP A 68 15.70 18.76 24.52
C ASP A 68 14.22 19.05 24.18
N GLY A 69 13.47 18.04 23.73
CA GLY A 69 12.08 18.16 23.30
C GLY A 69 11.88 18.71 21.89
N ALA A 70 12.96 19.01 21.15
CA ALA A 70 12.87 19.50 19.78
C ALA A 70 12.59 18.36 18.78
N ILE A 71 11.86 18.67 17.70
CA ILE A 71 11.58 17.74 16.60
C ILE A 71 12.55 18.05 15.47
N THR A 72 13.43 17.11 15.16
CA THR A 72 14.45 17.26 14.11
C THR A 72 14.03 16.69 12.76
N LYS A 73 12.81 16.17 12.66
CA LYS A 73 12.26 15.63 11.41
C LYS A 73 12.24 16.71 10.33
N LYS A 74 12.63 16.31 9.13
CA LYS A 74 12.61 17.13 7.91
C LYS A 74 11.68 16.49 6.90
N LEU A 75 10.94 17.31 6.20
CA LEU A 75 10.09 16.92 5.08
C LEU A 75 10.76 17.38 3.79
N PHE A 76 10.60 16.61 2.73
CA PHE A 76 11.19 16.91 1.44
C PHE A 76 10.11 17.00 0.38
N VAL A 77 10.06 18.14 -0.31
CA VAL A 77 9.19 18.33 -1.46
C VAL A 77 10.03 18.57 -2.70
N HIS A 78 9.52 18.13 -3.84
CA HIS A 78 10.23 18.25 -5.11
C HIS A 78 9.23 18.48 -6.26
N GLY A 79 9.72 19.05 -7.33
CA GLY A 79 9.00 19.13 -8.60
C GLY A 79 9.22 17.89 -9.45
N SER A 80 8.92 18.04 -10.72
CA SER A 80 9.24 17.05 -11.74
C SER A 80 10.02 17.69 -12.87
N LYS A 81 10.88 16.88 -13.50
CA LYS A 81 11.66 17.25 -14.67
C LYS A 81 11.41 16.28 -15.82
N ALA A 82 11.76 16.67 -17.04
CA ALA A 82 11.71 15.77 -18.18
C ALA A 82 12.68 14.59 -17.96
N ASP A 83 12.23 13.38 -18.30
CA ASP A 83 13.09 12.20 -18.30
C ASP A 83 14.18 12.37 -19.41
N PRO A 84 15.48 12.31 -19.06
CA PRO A 84 16.55 12.44 -20.06
C PRO A 84 16.47 11.41 -21.19
N ASN A 85 15.93 10.23 -20.90
CA ASN A 85 15.79 9.14 -21.88
C ASN A 85 14.47 9.20 -22.65
N ASN A 86 13.50 9.95 -22.15
CA ASN A 86 12.20 10.16 -22.80
C ASN A 86 11.62 11.52 -22.43
N PRO A 87 11.92 12.59 -23.19
CA PRO A 87 11.49 13.97 -22.87
C PRO A 87 9.98 14.18 -22.76
N ARG A 88 9.18 13.20 -23.23
CA ARG A 88 7.70 13.22 -23.10
C ARG A 88 7.22 12.67 -21.75
N ARG A 89 8.12 12.09 -20.98
CA ARG A 89 7.86 11.58 -19.64
C ARG A 89 8.40 12.56 -18.60
N SER A 90 7.65 12.77 -17.55
CA SER A 90 8.10 13.49 -16.37
C SER A 90 8.58 12.50 -15.32
N ILE A 91 9.68 12.81 -14.68
CA ILE A 91 10.22 12.08 -13.53
C ILE A 91 10.38 13.05 -12.35
N ASP A 92 10.43 12.52 -11.15
CA ASP A 92 10.62 13.31 -9.96
C ASP A 92 12.01 13.96 -9.93
N ASP A 93 12.07 15.25 -9.60
CA ASP A 93 13.31 16.03 -9.54
C ASP A 93 13.90 16.03 -8.14
N PHE A 94 14.45 14.91 -7.73
CA PHE A 94 15.10 14.78 -6.41
C PHE A 94 16.40 15.60 -6.27
N ASP A 95 17.00 16.03 -7.37
CA ASP A 95 18.21 16.86 -7.34
C ASP A 95 17.90 18.27 -6.83
N ASN A 96 16.69 18.77 -7.08
CA ASN A 96 16.20 20.09 -6.67
C ASN A 96 15.12 19.97 -5.58
N LYS A 97 15.30 19.04 -4.64
CA LYS A 97 14.37 18.90 -3.50
C LYS A 97 14.51 20.08 -2.54
N ILE A 98 13.38 20.50 -2.01
CA ILE A 98 13.26 21.53 -0.99
C ILE A 98 13.08 20.84 0.36
N GLU A 99 13.85 21.29 1.35
CA GLU A 99 13.75 20.82 2.73
C GLU A 99 12.83 21.76 3.52
N ILE A 100 11.83 21.19 4.18
CA ILE A 100 10.92 21.90 5.09
C ILE A 100 11.13 21.33 6.48
N LEU A 101 11.46 22.15 7.45
CA LEU A 101 11.53 21.71 8.84
C LEU A 101 10.14 21.37 9.36
N TRP A 102 10.04 20.37 10.21
CA TRP A 102 8.76 19.95 10.78
C TRP A 102 8.00 21.09 11.44
N ALA A 103 8.68 21.98 12.14
CA ALA A 103 8.08 23.13 12.80
C ALA A 103 7.46 24.15 11.81
N ASP A 104 8.02 24.22 10.60
CA ASP A 104 7.66 25.22 9.59
C ASP A 104 6.67 24.68 8.55
N ARG A 105 6.26 23.41 8.63
CA ARG A 105 5.42 22.73 7.62
C ARG A 105 4.07 23.39 7.36
N HIS A 106 3.60 24.19 8.33
CA HIS A 106 2.34 24.95 8.21
C HIS A 106 2.56 26.44 7.88
N SER A 107 3.82 26.88 7.69
CA SER A 107 4.10 28.28 7.39
C SER A 107 3.47 28.69 6.05
N PRO A 108 2.79 29.85 6.01
CA PRO A 108 2.26 30.41 4.79
C PRO A 108 3.32 30.76 3.75
N ASP A 109 4.61 30.87 4.15
CA ASP A 109 5.72 31.17 3.25
C ASP A 109 5.93 30.07 2.20
N TRP A 110 5.49 28.84 2.48
CA TRP A 110 5.56 27.73 1.55
C TRP A 110 4.43 27.71 0.52
N LYS A 111 3.40 28.54 0.65
CA LYS A 111 2.18 28.49 -0.21
C LYS A 111 2.50 28.61 -1.69
N GLU A 112 3.29 29.60 -2.08
CA GLU A 112 3.64 29.81 -3.49
C GLU A 112 4.55 28.70 -4.01
N THR A 113 5.51 28.28 -3.21
CA THR A 113 6.45 27.19 -3.54
C THR A 113 5.69 25.90 -3.77
N ILE A 114 4.83 25.51 -2.84
CA ILE A 114 4.02 24.29 -2.93
C ILE A 114 3.04 24.35 -4.11
N ALA A 115 2.45 25.50 -4.38
CA ALA A 115 1.55 25.67 -5.52
C ALA A 115 2.27 25.51 -6.87
N SER A 116 3.57 25.89 -6.95
CA SER A 116 4.37 25.76 -8.16
C SER A 116 4.84 24.31 -8.43
N LEU A 117 4.87 23.47 -7.39
CA LEU A 117 5.30 22.07 -7.51
C LEU A 117 4.15 21.19 -8.04
N GLY A 118 4.51 20.11 -8.72
CA GLY A 118 3.54 19.10 -9.13
C GLY A 118 2.89 18.39 -7.91
N PRO A 119 1.77 17.69 -8.11
CA PRO A 119 1.07 17.00 -7.01
C PRO A 119 1.76 15.72 -6.53
N SER A 120 2.83 15.27 -7.15
CA SER A 120 3.42 13.94 -6.96
C SER A 120 4.07 13.76 -5.59
N CYS A 121 4.60 14.82 -4.98
CA CYS A 121 5.27 14.77 -3.69
C CYS A 121 4.35 15.09 -2.50
N PHE A 122 3.05 15.18 -2.70
CA PHE A 122 2.08 15.54 -1.67
C PHE A 122 1.04 14.46 -1.50
N VAL A 123 0.48 14.37 -0.28
CA VAL A 123 -0.77 13.66 -0.08
C VAL A 123 -1.91 14.61 -0.46
N ASN A 124 -2.72 14.19 -1.42
CA ASN A 124 -3.77 15.03 -2.01
C ASN A 124 -5.13 14.54 -1.54
N ILE A 125 -5.83 15.34 -0.73
CA ILE A 125 -7.13 14.96 -0.14
C ILE A 125 -8.23 15.88 -0.67
N GLY A 126 -9.22 15.31 -1.33
CA GLY A 126 -10.39 16.01 -1.85
C GLY A 126 -11.68 15.33 -1.36
N LEU A 127 -12.17 15.70 -0.19
CA LEU A 127 -13.39 15.16 0.42
C LEU A 127 -14.55 16.16 0.37
N LEU A 128 -14.25 17.44 0.44
CA LEU A 128 -15.23 18.52 0.53
C LEU A 128 -15.47 19.17 -0.82
N LYS A 129 -16.64 19.80 -0.95
CA LYS A 129 -17.00 20.62 -2.10
C LYS A 129 -17.20 22.08 -1.69
N ASP A 130 -16.88 22.98 -2.61
CA ASP A 130 -17.22 24.39 -2.48
C ASP A 130 -18.73 24.64 -2.66
N ASN A 131 -19.16 25.88 -2.44
CA ASN A 131 -20.55 26.30 -2.61
C ASN A 131 -21.06 26.17 -4.08
N LYS A 132 -20.15 25.93 -5.03
CA LYS A 132 -20.46 25.71 -6.45
C LYS A 132 -20.49 24.22 -6.81
N GLY A 133 -20.19 23.35 -5.87
CA GLY A 133 -20.13 21.89 -6.05
C GLY A 133 -18.79 21.38 -6.59
N ASN A 134 -17.76 22.21 -6.71
CA ASN A 134 -16.43 21.78 -7.14
C ASN A 134 -15.68 21.14 -5.98
N LEU A 135 -14.91 20.11 -6.25
CA LEU A 135 -14.09 19.43 -5.27
C LEU A 135 -12.93 20.33 -4.83
N ILE A 136 -12.83 20.57 -3.51
CA ILE A 136 -11.70 21.25 -2.90
C ILE A 136 -10.62 20.19 -2.61
N THR A 137 -9.43 20.36 -3.18
CA THR A 137 -8.31 19.44 -2.94
C THR A 137 -7.23 20.15 -2.13
N TYR A 138 -6.96 19.61 -0.94
CA TYR A 138 -5.86 20.04 -0.08
C TYR A 138 -4.61 19.20 -0.35
N ARG A 139 -3.44 19.86 -0.30
CA ARG A 139 -2.13 19.24 -0.46
C ARG A 139 -1.40 19.26 0.88
N PHE A 140 -1.03 18.09 1.37
CA PHE A 140 -0.32 17.95 2.63
C PHE A 140 1.13 17.53 2.35
N VAL A 141 2.07 18.28 2.90
CA VAL A 141 3.51 17.94 2.84
C VAL A 141 3.88 16.83 3.83
N SER A 142 2.99 16.53 4.78
CA SER A 142 3.13 15.49 5.81
C SER A 142 1.93 14.57 5.77
N GLU A 143 2.19 13.26 5.78
CA GLU A 143 1.13 12.26 5.94
C GLU A 143 0.47 12.37 7.32
N TYR A 144 1.23 12.80 8.33
CA TYR A 144 0.73 13.05 9.68
C TYR A 144 -0.47 14.01 9.67
N ASP A 145 -0.31 15.17 9.01
CA ASP A 145 -1.34 16.19 8.93
C ASP A 145 -2.51 15.76 8.02
N ALA A 146 -2.22 15.01 6.96
CA ALA A 146 -3.25 14.43 6.09
C ALA A 146 -4.17 13.46 6.86
N ILE A 147 -3.60 12.66 7.78
CA ILE A 147 -4.34 11.72 8.62
C ILE A 147 -5.26 12.48 9.59
N GLU A 148 -4.77 13.54 10.26
CA GLU A 148 -5.57 14.37 11.16
C GLU A 148 -6.76 15.02 10.42
N TYR A 149 -6.48 15.55 9.22
CA TYR A 149 -7.52 16.10 8.36
C TYR A 149 -8.58 15.06 7.99
N CYS A 150 -8.16 13.89 7.51
CA CYS A 150 -9.08 12.81 7.16
C CYS A 150 -9.92 12.36 8.36
N GLN A 151 -9.32 12.22 9.54
CA GLN A 151 -10.04 11.89 10.75
C GLN A 151 -11.14 12.92 11.03
N LYS A 152 -10.77 14.20 11.09
CA LYS A 152 -11.70 15.28 11.36
C LYS A 152 -12.89 15.28 10.39
N GLU A 153 -12.61 15.26 9.11
CA GLU A 153 -13.64 15.34 8.07
C GLU A 153 -14.54 14.10 8.03
N LEU A 154 -13.96 12.91 8.09
CA LEU A 154 -14.74 11.67 7.96
C LEU A 154 -15.54 11.36 9.22
N THR A 155 -14.99 11.60 10.42
CA THR A 155 -15.74 11.40 11.67
C THR A 155 -16.78 12.50 11.95
N GLY A 156 -16.62 13.67 11.30
CA GLY A 156 -17.60 14.76 11.36
C GLY A 156 -18.81 14.59 10.42
N MET A 157 -18.77 13.60 9.51
CA MET A 157 -19.89 13.31 8.60
C MET A 157 -21.02 12.58 9.33
N THR A 158 -22.26 12.81 8.88
CA THR A 158 -23.39 11.97 9.32
C THR A 158 -23.22 10.55 8.76
N GLU A 159 -23.76 9.56 9.47
CA GLU A 159 -23.72 8.16 9.05
C GLU A 159 -24.26 7.96 7.63
N GLU A 160 -25.35 8.63 7.28
CA GLU A 160 -25.93 8.60 5.94
C GLU A 160 -24.95 9.11 4.87
N ASN A 161 -24.29 10.23 5.13
CA ASN A 161 -23.32 10.80 4.20
C ASN A 161 -22.08 9.90 4.04
N LEU A 162 -21.62 9.31 5.14
CA LEU A 162 -20.47 8.43 5.16
C LEU A 162 -20.78 7.13 4.39
N ASN A 163 -21.93 6.49 4.62
CA ASN A 163 -22.36 5.26 3.95
C ASN A 163 -22.56 5.45 2.43
N ASN A 164 -22.83 6.68 2.00
CA ASN A 164 -22.99 7.04 0.59
C ASN A 164 -21.73 7.66 -0.04
N LEU A 165 -20.64 7.81 0.75
CA LEU A 165 -19.43 8.42 0.26
C LEU A 165 -18.65 7.45 -0.63
N VAL A 166 -18.67 7.70 -1.93
CA VAL A 166 -17.81 7.02 -2.91
C VAL A 166 -16.49 7.80 -3.03
N VAL A 167 -15.39 7.10 -2.96
CA VAL A 167 -14.04 7.66 -3.08
C VAL A 167 -13.23 6.93 -4.14
N GLU A 168 -12.28 7.67 -4.71
CA GLU A 168 -11.14 7.10 -5.43
C GLU A 168 -9.89 7.30 -4.57
N ILE A 169 -9.27 6.20 -4.15
CA ILE A 169 -7.99 6.20 -3.44
C ILE A 169 -6.92 5.73 -4.41
N ARG A 170 -5.83 6.47 -4.49
CA ARG A 170 -4.64 6.09 -5.27
C ARG A 170 -3.42 6.12 -4.38
N GLY A 171 -2.43 5.31 -4.74
CA GLY A 171 -1.18 5.28 -4.04
C GLY A 171 -0.17 4.33 -4.64
N THR A 172 0.84 4.03 -3.85
CA THR A 172 1.94 3.13 -4.21
C THR A 172 1.81 1.82 -3.44
N ILE A 173 2.27 0.74 -4.07
CA ILE A 173 2.46 -0.55 -3.41
C ILE A 173 3.92 -0.59 -2.98
N GLU A 174 4.14 -0.82 -1.69
CA GLU A 174 5.47 -0.96 -1.09
C GLU A 174 5.64 -2.38 -0.58
N TYR A 175 6.73 -3.02 -0.98
CA TYR A 175 7.03 -4.38 -0.55
C TYR A 175 8.05 -4.34 0.58
N ARG A 176 7.87 -5.22 1.56
CA ARG A 176 8.78 -5.37 2.69
C ARG A 176 9.18 -6.82 2.84
N TYR A 177 10.47 -7.03 3.01
CA TYR A 177 11.03 -8.32 3.36
C TYR A 177 11.26 -8.37 4.87
N TYR A 178 10.75 -9.39 5.51
CA TYR A 178 10.98 -9.65 6.93
C TYR A 178 10.97 -11.16 7.19
N GLU A 179 12.03 -11.69 7.79
CA GLU A 179 12.17 -13.09 8.21
C GLU A 179 11.75 -14.12 7.13
N GLY A 180 12.30 -13.98 5.94
CA GLY A 180 12.03 -14.91 4.83
C GLY A 180 10.69 -14.68 4.12
N ARG A 181 9.90 -13.68 4.52
CA ARG A 181 8.59 -13.38 3.93
C ARG A 181 8.58 -12.00 3.27
N VAL A 182 7.92 -11.93 2.13
CA VAL A 182 7.60 -10.66 1.48
C VAL A 182 6.14 -10.33 1.74
N THR A 183 5.93 -9.17 2.32
CA THR A 183 4.60 -8.59 2.51
C THR A 183 4.48 -7.31 1.71
N TYR A 184 3.27 -6.84 1.46
CA TYR A 184 3.07 -5.55 0.81
C TYR A 184 2.04 -4.70 1.55
N GLN A 185 2.21 -3.40 1.43
CA GLN A 185 1.26 -2.41 1.93
C GLN A 185 0.86 -1.45 0.80
N LYS A 186 -0.34 -0.92 0.89
CA LYS A 186 -0.88 0.08 -0.02
C LYS A 186 -0.83 1.45 0.64
N THR A 187 0.21 2.24 0.30
CA THR A 187 0.45 3.59 0.85
C THR A 187 -0.31 4.62 0.02
N ILE A 188 -1.18 5.38 0.65
CA ILE A 188 -2.06 6.34 0.00
C ILE A 188 -1.28 7.58 -0.43
N THR A 189 -1.49 8.07 -1.64
CA THR A 189 -1.00 9.38 -2.11
C THR A 189 -2.14 10.34 -2.43
N SER A 190 -3.35 9.82 -2.64
CA SER A 190 -4.50 10.69 -2.88
C SER A 190 -5.81 10.01 -2.51
N ILE A 191 -6.74 10.80 -1.95
CA ILE A 191 -8.14 10.43 -1.71
C ILE A 191 -9.01 11.49 -2.37
N LYS A 192 -9.95 11.07 -3.21
CA LYS A 192 -10.89 11.98 -3.89
C LYS A 192 -12.30 11.45 -3.81
N ARG A 193 -13.23 12.29 -3.36
CA ARG A 193 -14.66 12.03 -3.47
C ARG A 193 -15.07 11.91 -4.94
N ARG A 194 -15.92 10.94 -5.25
CA ARG A 194 -16.40 10.65 -6.60
C ARG A 194 -17.93 10.54 -6.59
N ASP A 195 -18.63 11.58 -7.07
CA ASP A 195 -20.09 11.58 -7.21
C ASP A 195 -20.54 11.23 -8.64
N ASP A 196 -19.57 11.00 -9.52
CA ASP A 196 -19.74 10.71 -10.94
C ASP A 196 -19.57 9.23 -11.29
N VAL A 197 -19.46 8.35 -10.28
CA VAL A 197 -19.18 6.91 -10.45
C VAL A 197 -20.37 6.09 -9.95
N GLU A 198 -20.76 5.09 -10.71
CA GLU A 198 -21.76 4.10 -10.33
C GLU A 198 -21.08 2.83 -9.80
N GLU A 199 -21.82 1.95 -9.10
CA GLU A 199 -21.29 0.73 -8.51
C GLU A 199 -20.62 -0.20 -9.55
N LYS A 200 -21.10 -0.20 -10.79
CA LYS A 200 -20.48 -0.96 -11.90
C LYS A 200 -19.04 -0.51 -12.24
N ASP A 201 -18.67 0.72 -11.83
CA ASP A 201 -17.36 1.31 -12.08
C ASP A 201 -16.40 1.12 -10.88
N TYR A 202 -16.86 0.46 -9.81
CA TYR A 202 -16.04 0.18 -8.64
C TYR A 202 -14.91 -0.78 -9.02
N CYS A 203 -13.73 -0.54 -8.49
CA CYS A 203 -12.56 -1.35 -8.81
C CYS A 203 -11.50 -1.33 -7.71
N ALA A 204 -10.71 -2.39 -7.68
CA ALA A 204 -9.55 -2.54 -6.83
C ALA A 204 -8.33 -2.90 -7.70
N GLU A 205 -7.87 -1.96 -8.52
CA GLU A 205 -6.83 -2.20 -9.52
C GLU A 205 -5.42 -1.99 -8.95
N PHE A 206 -4.47 -2.77 -9.47
CA PHE A 206 -3.05 -2.50 -9.34
C PHE A 206 -2.35 -2.45 -10.70
N SER A 207 -1.21 -1.76 -10.74
CA SER A 207 -0.30 -1.77 -11.88
C SER A 207 1.12 -1.96 -11.35
N GLN A 208 1.78 -3.05 -11.75
CA GLN A 208 3.06 -3.46 -11.19
C GLN A 208 4.04 -3.87 -12.28
N THR A 209 5.25 -3.31 -12.24
CA THR A 209 6.38 -3.81 -13.04
C THR A 209 6.97 -5.04 -12.37
N VAL A 210 7.08 -6.12 -13.13
CA VAL A 210 7.57 -7.40 -12.64
C VAL A 210 8.58 -8.01 -13.64
N TYR A 211 9.39 -8.91 -13.10
CA TYR A 211 10.29 -9.75 -13.90
C TYR A 211 9.94 -11.22 -13.65
N ALA A 212 9.83 -11.97 -14.73
CA ALA A 212 9.47 -13.38 -14.68
C ALA A 212 10.27 -14.18 -15.73
N ASP A 213 10.60 -15.39 -15.39
CA ASP A 213 11.22 -16.39 -16.29
C ASP A 213 10.34 -17.64 -16.41
N LYS A 214 10.84 -18.65 -17.09
CA LYS A 214 10.10 -19.92 -17.30
C LYS A 214 9.73 -20.64 -16.00
N ASP A 215 10.53 -20.47 -14.94
CA ASP A 215 10.36 -21.13 -13.65
C ASP A 215 9.42 -20.34 -12.74
N SER A 216 9.05 -19.12 -13.13
CA SER A 216 8.08 -18.27 -12.42
C SER A 216 6.64 -18.78 -12.49
N ILE A 217 6.31 -19.62 -13.49
CA ILE A 217 4.94 -20.11 -13.71
C ILE A 217 4.75 -21.42 -12.97
N GLY A 218 3.92 -21.40 -11.94
CA GLY A 218 3.59 -22.56 -11.15
C GLY A 218 2.60 -23.52 -11.84
N LYS A 219 2.35 -24.64 -11.19
CA LYS A 219 1.38 -25.64 -11.68
C LYS A 219 -0.06 -25.12 -11.56
N ALA A 220 -0.83 -25.25 -12.63
CA ALA A 220 -2.22 -24.86 -12.64
C ALA A 220 -3.05 -25.70 -11.63
N ASP A 221 -3.83 -25.03 -10.80
CA ASP A 221 -4.90 -25.62 -10.01
C ASP A 221 -6.21 -25.50 -10.81
N MET A 222 -6.63 -26.61 -11.39
CA MET A 222 -7.81 -26.63 -12.26
C MET A 222 -9.15 -26.62 -11.49
N GLU A 223 -9.14 -26.98 -10.20
CA GLU A 223 -10.32 -26.90 -9.35
C GLU A 223 -10.63 -25.44 -9.02
N ARG A 224 -9.60 -24.69 -8.63
CA ARG A 224 -9.68 -23.25 -8.34
C ARG A 224 -9.58 -22.38 -9.59
N LYS A 225 -9.22 -22.96 -10.73
CA LYS A 225 -8.96 -22.26 -12.00
C LYS A 225 -7.89 -21.17 -11.88
N VAL A 226 -6.85 -21.41 -11.10
CA VAL A 226 -5.76 -20.47 -10.89
C VAL A 226 -4.41 -21.08 -11.28
N ILE A 227 -3.51 -20.21 -11.76
CA ILE A 227 -2.11 -20.51 -11.99
C ILE A 227 -1.32 -19.56 -11.07
N PRO A 228 -0.57 -20.06 -10.08
CA PRO A 228 0.32 -19.23 -9.29
C PRO A 228 1.49 -18.75 -10.15
N LEU A 229 1.89 -17.51 -9.96
CA LEU A 229 3.02 -16.89 -10.66
C LEU A 229 3.92 -16.23 -9.64
N THR A 230 5.13 -16.75 -9.44
CA THR A 230 6.15 -16.13 -8.58
C THR A 230 7.02 -15.20 -9.43
N VAL A 231 6.94 -13.92 -9.16
CA VAL A 231 7.65 -12.89 -9.93
C VAL A 231 8.67 -12.15 -9.07
N LYS A 232 9.70 -11.59 -9.68
CA LYS A 232 10.60 -10.65 -9.04
C LYS A 232 10.04 -9.24 -9.18
N VAL A 233 9.85 -8.55 -8.05
CA VAL A 233 9.46 -7.14 -7.99
C VAL A 233 10.65 -6.31 -7.52
N PRO A 234 11.06 -5.28 -8.28
CA PRO A 234 12.14 -4.39 -7.84
C PRO A 234 11.64 -3.47 -6.71
N GLU A 235 12.25 -3.59 -5.53
CA GLU A 235 11.93 -2.72 -4.39
C GLU A 235 13.22 -2.10 -3.83
N TYR A 236 13.17 -0.79 -3.52
CA TYR A 236 14.30 -0.10 -2.92
C TYR A 236 14.32 -0.32 -1.41
N VAL A 237 15.37 -0.96 -0.93
CA VAL A 237 15.59 -1.20 0.50
C VAL A 237 16.67 -0.26 1.02
N SER A 238 16.28 0.67 1.88
CA SER A 238 17.23 1.59 2.50
C SER A 238 17.99 0.96 3.66
N LYS A 239 17.29 0.12 4.45
CA LYS A 239 17.80 -0.57 5.65
C LYS A 239 17.11 -1.91 5.82
N TYR A 240 17.81 -2.86 6.45
CA TYR A 240 17.24 -4.09 6.99
C TYR A 240 17.66 -4.24 8.44
N LYS A 241 16.71 -4.25 9.38
CA LYS A 241 16.99 -4.08 10.81
C LYS A 241 17.88 -2.81 10.98
N ASP A 242 19.04 -2.93 11.59
CA ASP A 242 19.98 -1.82 11.84
C ASP A 242 21.01 -1.62 10.73
N ALA A 243 21.08 -2.51 9.74
CA ALA A 243 22.05 -2.41 8.64
C ALA A 243 21.57 -1.53 7.50
N GLU A 244 22.46 -0.66 7.02
CA GLU A 244 22.23 0.11 5.78
C GLU A 244 22.39 -0.81 4.56
N VAL A 245 21.40 -0.75 3.64
CA VAL A 245 21.38 -1.52 2.38
C VAL A 245 21.53 -0.58 1.18
N LYS A 246 20.59 0.37 1.02
CA LYS A 246 20.59 1.41 -0.03
C LYS A 246 20.68 0.88 -1.46
N GLU A 247 19.97 -0.20 -1.75
CA GLU A 247 19.93 -0.79 -3.08
C GLU A 247 18.52 -1.21 -3.50
N THR A 248 18.30 -1.40 -4.80
CA THR A 248 17.06 -2.01 -5.32
C THR A 248 17.25 -3.50 -5.44
N VAL A 249 16.39 -4.27 -4.77
CA VAL A 249 16.46 -5.73 -4.68
C VAL A 249 15.29 -6.40 -5.38
N PRO A 250 15.48 -7.59 -5.97
CA PRO A 250 14.42 -8.38 -6.58
C PRO A 250 13.71 -9.22 -5.51
N LEU A 251 12.56 -8.75 -5.03
CA LEU A 251 11.76 -9.49 -4.06
C LEU A 251 10.81 -10.46 -4.76
N ASP A 252 10.70 -11.69 -4.22
CA ASP A 252 9.74 -12.69 -4.71
C ASP A 252 8.33 -12.37 -4.24
N VAL A 253 7.41 -12.22 -5.19
CA VAL A 253 6.00 -11.91 -4.94
C VAL A 253 5.13 -12.93 -5.65
N GLU A 254 4.18 -13.50 -4.93
CA GLU A 254 3.19 -14.41 -5.48
C GLU A 254 2.00 -13.64 -6.05
N LEU A 255 1.70 -13.92 -7.32
CA LEU A 255 0.55 -13.41 -8.05
C LEU A 255 -0.29 -14.59 -8.53
N GLN A 256 -1.52 -14.32 -8.94
CA GLN A 256 -2.39 -15.33 -9.50
C GLN A 256 -2.89 -14.95 -10.89
N LEU A 257 -3.02 -15.95 -11.75
CA LEU A 257 -3.64 -15.86 -13.06
C LEU A 257 -4.90 -16.71 -13.07
N ASP A 258 -5.98 -16.20 -13.63
CA ASP A 258 -7.12 -17.05 -13.98
C ASP A 258 -6.71 -17.99 -15.13
N ALA A 259 -6.68 -19.29 -14.85
CA ALA A 259 -6.26 -20.31 -15.81
C ALA A 259 -7.10 -20.33 -17.09
N THR A 260 -8.32 -19.80 -17.05
CA THR A 260 -9.25 -19.71 -18.18
C THR A 260 -9.09 -18.42 -18.98
N ALA A 261 -8.43 -17.43 -18.43
CA ALA A 261 -8.24 -16.15 -19.10
C ALA A 261 -7.23 -16.22 -20.26
N PRO A 262 -7.47 -15.53 -21.38
CA PRO A 262 -6.54 -15.51 -22.53
C PRO A 262 -5.14 -15.08 -22.17
N ILE A 263 -4.98 -14.19 -21.16
CA ILE A 263 -3.69 -13.70 -20.67
C ILE A 263 -2.83 -14.85 -20.14
N ALA A 264 -3.39 -15.85 -19.47
CA ALA A 264 -2.63 -16.97 -18.92
C ALA A 264 -1.87 -17.73 -19.99
N LYS A 265 -2.54 -18.09 -21.10
CA LYS A 265 -1.93 -18.77 -22.23
C LYS A 265 -0.87 -17.90 -22.91
N TRP A 266 -1.16 -16.63 -23.05
CA TRP A 266 -0.22 -15.68 -23.68
C TRP A 266 1.06 -15.53 -22.84
N LEU A 267 0.95 -15.32 -21.53
CA LEU A 267 2.08 -15.22 -20.60
C LEU A 267 2.90 -16.51 -20.60
N ALA A 268 2.26 -17.66 -20.40
CA ALA A 268 2.95 -18.95 -20.43
C ALA A 268 3.76 -19.13 -21.71
N THR A 269 3.19 -18.78 -22.87
CA THR A 269 3.87 -18.91 -24.15
C THR A 269 5.07 -17.95 -24.31
N ASN A 270 4.93 -16.70 -23.88
CA ASN A 270 5.94 -15.68 -24.12
C ASN A 270 7.07 -15.70 -23.07
N ILE A 271 6.74 -15.99 -21.81
CA ILE A 271 7.74 -16.18 -20.76
C ILE A 271 8.58 -17.44 -21.04
N SER A 272 7.96 -18.56 -21.42
CA SER A 272 8.69 -19.80 -21.73
C SER A 272 9.63 -19.68 -22.93
N LYS A 273 9.41 -18.73 -23.84
CA LYS A 273 10.31 -18.42 -24.97
C LYS A 273 11.45 -17.49 -24.59
N SER A 274 11.39 -16.87 -23.43
CA SER A 274 12.44 -15.99 -22.93
C SER A 274 13.66 -16.83 -22.53
N SER A 275 14.85 -16.41 -22.92
CA SER A 275 16.11 -17.06 -22.52
C SER A 275 16.59 -16.61 -21.12
N GLY A 276 15.82 -15.80 -20.45
CA GLY A 276 16.04 -15.25 -19.10
C GLY A 276 14.80 -14.53 -18.62
N TYR A 277 14.97 -13.62 -17.70
CA TYR A 277 13.86 -12.83 -17.15
C TYR A 277 13.27 -11.88 -18.19
N ALA A 278 11.98 -11.99 -18.41
CA ALA A 278 11.20 -11.01 -19.15
C ALA A 278 10.71 -9.91 -18.20
N ARG A 279 10.80 -8.65 -18.63
CA ARG A 279 10.22 -7.50 -17.93
C ARG A 279 8.84 -7.22 -18.49
N MET A 280 7.87 -6.99 -17.61
CA MET A 280 6.54 -6.58 -18.02
C MET A 280 5.90 -5.67 -16.97
N THR A 281 4.94 -4.83 -17.37
CA THR A 281 4.04 -4.15 -16.47
C THR A 281 2.65 -4.77 -16.58
N ILE A 282 2.23 -5.39 -15.51
CA ILE A 282 0.94 -6.05 -15.38
C ILE A 282 -0.09 -5.13 -14.75
N ILE A 283 -1.35 -5.33 -15.11
CA ILE A 283 -2.51 -4.72 -14.47
C ILE A 283 -3.39 -5.86 -13.97
N GLY A 284 -3.88 -5.74 -12.75
CA GLY A 284 -4.71 -6.74 -12.12
C GLY A 284 -5.60 -6.15 -11.03
N ASN A 285 -6.24 -7.03 -10.30
CA ASN A 285 -7.12 -6.66 -9.18
C ASN A 285 -6.62 -7.24 -7.87
N PHE A 286 -6.78 -6.47 -6.80
CA PHE A 286 -6.73 -7.02 -5.45
C PHE A 286 -8.05 -7.75 -5.17
N ILE A 287 -7.94 -8.94 -4.62
CA ILE A 287 -9.04 -9.71 -4.08
C ILE A 287 -8.70 -9.93 -2.61
N GLU A 288 -9.32 -9.15 -1.74
CA GLU A 288 -9.18 -9.27 -0.30
C GLU A 288 -10.47 -9.87 0.24
N SER A 289 -10.54 -11.17 0.27
CA SER A 289 -11.66 -11.84 0.91
C SER A 289 -11.44 -11.94 2.42
N GLY A 290 -11.98 -10.98 3.15
CA GLY A 290 -12.66 -11.22 4.39
C GLY A 290 -14.15 -11.23 4.05
N ALA A 291 -14.49 -11.56 2.80
CA ALA A 291 -15.84 -11.84 2.41
C ALA A 291 -16.30 -12.95 3.34
N ALA A 292 -17.22 -12.64 4.22
CA ALA A 292 -18.17 -13.61 4.61
C ALA A 292 -18.57 -14.38 3.33
N GLU A 293 -18.05 -15.57 3.07
CA GLU A 293 -18.92 -16.61 2.52
C GLU A 293 -20.22 -16.35 3.24
N GLU A 294 -21.32 -16.22 2.49
CA GLU A 294 -22.63 -15.96 3.09
C GLU A 294 -22.73 -16.93 4.25
N PHE A 295 -22.57 -16.39 5.47
CA PHE A 295 -22.51 -17.22 6.66
C PHE A 295 -23.88 -17.87 6.76
N ASP A 296 -23.94 -19.15 6.41
CA ASP A 296 -25.18 -19.88 6.47
C ASP A 296 -25.52 -20.12 7.96
N ILE A 297 -26.50 -19.35 8.45
CA ILE A 297 -27.05 -19.48 9.82
C ILE A 297 -27.41 -20.93 10.14
N ASN A 298 -27.69 -21.76 9.11
CA ASN A 298 -28.02 -23.17 9.29
C ASN A 298 -26.82 -24.05 9.64
N THR A 299 -25.59 -23.54 9.47
CA THR A 299 -24.35 -24.24 9.87
C THR A 299 -23.98 -24.02 11.33
N LEU A 300 -24.66 -23.10 12.05
CA LEU A 300 -24.48 -22.90 13.47
C LEU A 300 -24.88 -24.14 14.27
N ASP A 301 -24.10 -24.43 15.29
CA ASP A 301 -24.53 -25.41 16.29
C ASP A 301 -25.81 -24.96 17.01
N PRO A 302 -26.59 -25.90 17.52
CA PRO A 302 -27.91 -25.61 18.11
C PRO A 302 -27.85 -24.62 19.29
N ASP A 303 -26.78 -24.62 20.08
CA ASP A 303 -26.66 -23.78 21.26
C ASP A 303 -26.37 -22.33 20.85
N THR A 304 -25.43 -22.11 19.91
CA THR A 304 -25.15 -20.79 19.34
C THR A 304 -26.37 -20.21 18.61
N LYS A 305 -27.13 -21.08 17.89
CA LYS A 305 -28.37 -20.66 17.27
C LYS A 305 -29.44 -20.27 18.28
N GLY A 306 -29.55 -21.01 19.41
CA GLY A 306 -30.40 -20.65 20.52
C GLY A 306 -30.07 -19.33 21.17
N MET A 307 -28.77 -19.00 21.32
CA MET A 307 -28.30 -17.70 21.82
C MET A 307 -28.63 -16.55 20.86
N LEU A 308 -28.52 -16.79 19.55
CA LEU A 308 -28.89 -15.80 18.53
C LEU A 308 -30.40 -15.55 18.53
N ASP A 309 -31.21 -16.60 18.58
CA ASP A 309 -32.69 -16.53 18.61
C ASP A 309 -33.19 -15.84 19.92
N ALA A 310 -32.48 -16.03 21.02
CA ALA A 310 -32.73 -15.37 22.28
C ALA A 310 -32.21 -13.92 22.38
N GLY A 311 -31.49 -13.43 21.36
CA GLY A 311 -30.89 -12.09 21.33
C GLY A 311 -29.76 -11.89 22.34
N VAL A 312 -29.16 -12.97 22.83
CA VAL A 312 -27.99 -12.95 23.73
C VAL A 312 -26.71 -12.59 22.96
N ILE A 313 -26.64 -12.99 21.71
CA ILE A 313 -25.58 -12.65 20.74
C ILE A 313 -26.24 -12.14 19.47
N THR A 314 -25.51 -11.30 18.72
CA THR A 314 -26.00 -10.79 17.44
C THR A 314 -25.36 -11.56 16.27
N LEU A 315 -26.00 -11.53 15.10
CA LEU A 315 -25.44 -12.07 13.88
C LEU A 315 -24.10 -11.39 13.53
N GLU A 316 -23.96 -10.14 13.95
CA GLU A 316 -22.75 -9.34 13.74
C GLU A 316 -21.59 -9.82 14.62
N ASP A 317 -21.88 -10.21 15.88
CA ASP A 317 -20.88 -10.81 16.77
C ASP A 317 -20.38 -12.15 16.23
N ILE A 318 -21.28 -12.97 15.71
CA ILE A 318 -20.90 -14.26 15.07
C ILE A 318 -20.06 -14.01 13.83
N LYS A 319 -20.47 -13.09 12.94
CA LYS A 319 -19.71 -12.73 11.73
C LYS A 319 -18.33 -12.16 12.08
N MET A 320 -18.22 -11.34 13.13
CA MET A 320 -16.93 -10.85 13.61
C MET A 320 -16.04 -11.99 14.13
N THR A 321 -16.58 -12.91 14.89
CA THR A 321 -15.82 -14.06 15.44
C THR A 321 -15.33 -14.99 14.33
N VAL A 322 -16.16 -15.27 13.33
CA VAL A 322 -15.79 -16.08 12.14
C VAL A 322 -14.73 -15.33 11.31
N ALA A 323 -14.85 -14.02 11.14
CA ALA A 323 -13.89 -13.20 10.41
C ALA A 323 -12.52 -13.12 11.11
N ILE A 324 -12.46 -13.17 12.44
CA ILE A 324 -11.21 -13.22 13.22
C ILE A 324 -10.48 -14.57 13.04
N GLY A 325 -11.22 -15.66 12.82
CA GLY A 325 -10.67 -17.02 12.61
C GLY A 325 -10.23 -17.31 11.17
N GLN A 326 -10.64 -16.52 10.19
CA GLN A 326 -10.27 -16.70 8.79
C GLN A 326 -9.08 -15.80 8.46
N GLN A 327 -7.93 -16.42 8.10
CA GLN A 327 -6.82 -15.70 7.48
C GLN A 327 -7.36 -14.92 6.27
N ARG A 328 -7.28 -13.58 6.33
CA ARG A 328 -7.60 -12.75 5.17
C ARG A 328 -6.70 -13.15 4.03
N THR A 329 -7.25 -13.72 3.01
CA THR A 329 -6.52 -14.04 1.79
C THR A 329 -6.36 -12.76 0.99
N GLN A 330 -5.12 -12.28 0.86
CA GLN A 330 -4.79 -11.16 -0.01
C GLN A 330 -4.24 -11.72 -1.32
N ILE A 331 -4.99 -11.59 -2.38
CA ILE A 331 -4.64 -12.09 -3.69
C ILE A 331 -4.45 -10.92 -4.66
N MET A 332 -3.35 -10.93 -5.39
CA MET A 332 -3.13 -10.06 -6.54
C MET A 332 -3.37 -10.87 -7.83
N SER A 333 -4.54 -10.69 -8.44
CA SER A 333 -4.95 -11.42 -9.65
C SER A 333 -4.63 -10.60 -10.90
N ILE A 334 -3.93 -11.18 -11.87
CA ILE A 334 -3.51 -10.52 -13.11
C ILE A 334 -4.61 -10.58 -14.16
N ASN A 335 -4.97 -9.43 -14.73
CA ASN A 335 -5.98 -9.33 -15.79
C ASN A 335 -5.37 -9.10 -17.18
N ARG A 336 -4.34 -8.26 -17.29
CA ARG A 336 -3.75 -7.86 -18.58
C ARG A 336 -2.35 -7.29 -18.43
N ILE A 337 -1.65 -7.22 -19.55
CA ILE A 337 -0.41 -6.43 -19.70
C ILE A 337 -0.80 -4.97 -19.96
N ARG A 338 -0.08 -4.05 -19.36
CA ARG A 338 -0.23 -2.61 -19.61
C ARG A 338 0.08 -2.32 -21.08
N VAL A 339 -0.74 -1.49 -21.69
CA VAL A 339 -0.49 -0.98 -23.04
C VAL A 339 0.21 0.37 -22.92
N ILE A 340 1.32 0.53 -23.61
CA ILE A 340 2.08 1.77 -23.69
C ILE A 340 1.98 2.34 -25.11
N ARG A 341 2.14 3.65 -25.22
CA ARG A 341 2.19 4.32 -26.51
C ARG A 341 3.42 3.85 -27.29
N GLY A 342 3.21 3.44 -28.55
CA GLY A 342 4.32 3.13 -29.44
C GLY A 342 5.21 4.36 -29.67
N GLU A 343 6.45 4.13 -30.09
CA GLU A 343 7.32 5.20 -30.58
C GLU A 343 6.67 5.96 -31.74
N ASP A 344 7.22 7.12 -32.08
CA ASP A 344 6.62 8.06 -33.03
C ASP A 344 6.05 7.38 -34.29
N GLY A 345 4.71 7.49 -34.42
CA GLY A 345 3.97 6.92 -35.55
C GLY A 345 3.68 5.42 -35.48
N LYS A 346 4.18 4.71 -34.46
CA LYS A 346 3.87 3.29 -34.28
C LYS A 346 2.60 3.08 -33.45
N PRO A 347 1.88 1.97 -33.68
CA PRO A 347 0.71 1.64 -32.87
C PRO A 347 1.09 1.36 -31.40
N PRO A 348 0.11 1.46 -30.47
CA PRO A 348 0.33 1.05 -29.08
C PRO A 348 0.80 -0.41 -28.97
N VAL A 349 1.68 -0.67 -28.01
CA VAL A 349 2.26 -2.00 -27.76
C VAL A 349 2.08 -2.40 -26.30
N GLY A 350 2.06 -3.70 -26.03
CA GLY A 350 2.11 -4.21 -24.65
C GLY A 350 3.47 -3.89 -24.01
N ASP A 351 3.47 -3.48 -22.75
CA ASP A 351 4.69 -3.25 -21.96
C ASP A 351 5.29 -4.61 -21.53
N PHE A 352 5.91 -5.28 -22.49
CA PHE A 352 6.57 -6.58 -22.34
C PHE A 352 7.88 -6.59 -23.13
N THR A 353 8.96 -6.97 -22.48
CA THR A 353 10.28 -7.13 -23.10
C THR A 353 10.86 -8.46 -22.64
N ALA A 354 11.12 -9.37 -23.59
CA ALA A 354 11.70 -10.68 -23.31
C ALA A 354 13.22 -10.57 -23.04
N SER A 355 13.73 -11.47 -22.22
CA SER A 355 15.18 -11.69 -22.00
C SER A 355 15.97 -10.44 -21.62
N VAL A 356 15.41 -9.63 -20.71
CA VAL A 356 16.06 -8.39 -20.23
C VAL A 356 17.29 -8.70 -19.39
N TYR A 357 17.21 -9.73 -18.54
CA TYR A 357 18.28 -10.18 -17.67
C TYR A 357 18.43 -11.70 -17.74
N LYS A 358 19.67 -12.19 -17.65
CA LYS A 358 19.94 -13.61 -17.41
C LYS A 358 19.70 -13.96 -15.94
N ALA A 359 19.51 -15.25 -15.63
CA ALA A 359 19.31 -15.71 -14.26
C ALA A 359 20.45 -15.23 -13.32
N LYS A 360 21.70 -15.37 -13.76
CA LYS A 360 22.87 -14.94 -12.99
C LYS A 360 22.87 -13.41 -12.71
N GLU A 361 22.49 -12.59 -13.70
CA GLU A 361 22.41 -11.14 -13.54
C GLU A 361 21.31 -10.78 -12.54
N MET A 362 20.19 -11.51 -12.52
CA MET A 362 19.11 -11.31 -11.57
C MET A 362 19.51 -11.70 -10.14
N GLU A 363 20.35 -12.72 -9.96
CA GLU A 363 20.92 -13.13 -8.68
C GLU A 363 21.92 -12.10 -8.13
N GLU A 364 22.68 -11.45 -9.02
CA GLU A 364 23.63 -10.38 -8.63
C GLU A 364 22.92 -9.13 -8.08
N PHE A 365 21.66 -8.88 -8.51
CA PHE A 365 20.86 -7.81 -7.93
C PHE A 365 20.40 -8.21 -6.51
N GLY A 366 20.75 -7.39 -5.52
CA GLY A 366 20.43 -7.65 -4.12
C GLY A 366 21.34 -8.66 -3.42
N GLU A 367 22.47 -9.08 -4.02
CA GLU A 367 23.42 -10.01 -3.40
C GLU A 367 23.85 -9.51 -2.01
N ASN A 368 24.19 -8.22 -1.90
CA ASN A 368 24.57 -7.61 -0.62
C ASN A 368 23.40 -7.62 0.40
N PHE A 369 22.19 -7.30 -0.03
CA PHE A 369 21.00 -7.38 0.83
C PHE A 369 20.78 -8.79 1.37
N PHE A 370 20.76 -9.81 0.50
CA PHE A 370 20.53 -11.18 0.93
C PHE A 370 21.69 -11.76 1.78
N ALA A 371 22.91 -11.25 1.60
CA ALA A 371 24.03 -11.60 2.47
C ALA A 371 23.81 -11.01 3.88
N ILE A 372 23.39 -9.74 3.99
CA ILE A 372 23.04 -9.09 5.27
C ILE A 372 21.89 -9.82 5.96
N VAL A 373 20.84 -10.18 5.22
CA VAL A 373 19.70 -10.95 5.76
C VAL A 373 20.17 -12.25 6.36
N LYS A 374 20.98 -13.03 5.62
CA LYS A 374 21.50 -14.32 6.07
C LYS A 374 22.37 -14.20 7.33
N GLU A 375 23.20 -13.17 7.41
CA GLU A 375 24.04 -12.92 8.58
C GLU A 375 23.19 -12.57 9.81
N MET A 376 22.21 -11.66 9.65
CA MET A 376 21.38 -11.20 10.76
C MET A 376 20.40 -12.25 11.27
N ASP A 377 19.83 -13.05 10.37
CA ASP A 377 18.88 -14.09 10.77
C ASP A 377 19.59 -15.32 11.39
N ASN A 378 20.83 -15.62 10.97
CA ASN A 378 21.64 -16.68 11.62
C ASN A 378 22.10 -16.28 13.03
N ASN A 379 22.45 -15.02 13.27
CA ASN A 379 22.89 -14.56 14.59
C ASN A 379 21.77 -14.62 15.66
N GLN A 380 20.49 -14.58 15.25
CA GLN A 380 19.36 -14.77 16.18
C GLN A 380 19.14 -16.24 16.57
N SER A 381 19.62 -17.21 15.79
CA SER A 381 19.48 -18.64 16.12
C SER A 381 20.54 -19.15 17.10
N GLU A 382 21.63 -18.40 17.32
CA GLU A 382 22.67 -18.80 18.28
C GLU A 382 22.42 -18.30 19.71
N ASP A 383 21.58 -17.27 19.89
CA ASP A 383 21.23 -16.70 21.21
C ASP A 383 20.03 -17.38 21.92
N THR A 384 19.46 -18.42 21.32
CA THR A 384 18.33 -19.16 21.91
C THR A 384 18.78 -20.45 22.65
N GLU A 385 19.84 -20.41 23.47
CA GLU A 385 20.02 -21.36 24.55
C GLU A 385 19.63 -20.73 25.90
N THR A 386 18.50 -21.25 26.43
CA THR A 386 17.99 -21.05 27.79
C THR A 386 17.42 -19.66 28.13
N VAL A 387 16.19 -19.39 27.75
CA VAL A 387 15.31 -18.50 28.53
C VAL A 387 14.02 -19.25 28.86
N ASP A 388 13.75 -19.30 30.16
CA ASP A 388 12.56 -19.81 30.83
C ASP A 388 11.27 -19.16 30.23
N PRO A 389 10.19 -19.91 29.96
CA PRO A 389 9.00 -19.39 29.27
C PRO A 389 8.06 -18.56 30.17
N THR A 390 8.60 -17.63 30.97
CA THR A 390 7.81 -16.76 31.86
C THR A 390 8.15 -15.26 31.75
N ASP A 391 8.71 -14.79 30.65
CA ASP A 391 8.84 -13.34 30.46
C ASP A 391 8.20 -12.93 29.13
N ASP A 392 7.00 -12.32 29.24
CA ASP A 392 6.19 -11.80 28.15
C ASP A 392 6.79 -10.51 27.56
N GLY A 393 7.92 -10.64 26.87
CA GLY A 393 8.49 -9.60 26.02
C GLY A 393 7.96 -9.72 24.60
N ALA A 394 6.73 -9.30 24.36
CA ALA A 394 6.17 -9.23 23.02
C ALA A 394 6.79 -8.04 22.26
N ASP A 395 7.81 -8.33 21.47
CA ASP A 395 8.26 -7.41 20.42
C ASP A 395 7.20 -7.31 19.33
N GLU A 396 6.72 -6.09 19.13
CA GLU A 396 5.54 -5.73 18.37
C GLU A 396 5.64 -6.15 16.89
N ALA A 397 4.95 -7.24 16.54
CA ALA A 397 4.46 -7.41 15.18
C ALA A 397 3.49 -6.24 14.86
N PRO A 398 3.46 -5.68 13.63
CA PRO A 398 2.71 -4.46 13.31
C PRO A 398 1.18 -4.59 13.30
N PHE A 399 0.61 -5.55 14.00
CA PHE A 399 -0.84 -5.76 14.09
C PHE A 399 -1.24 -6.21 15.50
N ASP A 400 -1.31 -5.26 16.44
CA ASP A 400 -2.03 -5.49 17.68
C ASP A 400 -3.41 -4.81 17.62
N THR A 401 -4.47 -5.62 17.80
CA THR A 401 -5.87 -5.20 17.88
C THR A 401 -6.31 -5.03 19.34
N GLY A 402 -5.53 -4.31 20.14
CA GLY A 402 -5.86 -4.00 21.53
C GLY A 402 -6.95 -2.91 21.65
N ALA A 403 -8.02 -3.23 22.37
CA ALA A 403 -9.07 -2.29 22.75
C ALA A 403 -8.51 -1.15 23.61
N VAL A 404 -8.90 0.10 23.30
CA VAL A 404 -8.50 1.27 24.09
C VAL A 404 -9.73 1.91 24.73
N ASP A 405 -9.69 2.00 26.05
CA ASP A 405 -10.61 2.80 26.86
C ASP A 405 -10.46 4.29 26.53
N GLY A 406 -11.62 4.96 26.48
CA GLY A 406 -11.74 6.33 26.01
C GLY A 406 -10.96 7.35 26.83
N VAL A 407 -10.21 8.18 26.14
CA VAL A 407 -9.72 9.46 26.66
C VAL A 407 -10.34 10.57 25.82
N SER A 408 -11.16 11.38 26.48
CA SER A 408 -11.74 12.59 25.90
C SER A 408 -10.66 13.63 25.66
N ASN A 409 -10.37 13.94 24.41
CA ASN A 409 -9.45 15.01 24.05
C ASN A 409 -10.24 16.28 23.73
N THR A 410 -10.18 17.25 24.64
CA THR A 410 -10.63 18.62 24.40
C THR A 410 -9.46 19.44 23.86
N GLY A 411 -9.10 19.21 22.61
CA GLY A 411 -8.14 20.03 21.88
C GLY A 411 -8.87 21.01 20.97
N THR A 412 -8.72 22.28 21.23
CA THR A 412 -9.29 23.40 20.47
C THR A 412 -8.78 23.41 19.04
N ASP A 413 -9.72 23.51 18.17
CA ASP A 413 -9.73 23.50 16.73
C ASP A 413 -8.95 24.67 16.13
N ASP A 414 -7.71 24.44 15.71
CA ASP A 414 -6.97 25.45 14.94
C ASP A 414 -6.34 24.82 13.68
N MET A 415 -7.21 24.42 12.72
CA MET A 415 -6.79 23.99 11.38
C MET A 415 -6.89 25.14 10.35
N ASP A 416 -6.86 26.38 10.81
CA ASP A 416 -6.98 27.57 9.94
C ASP A 416 -5.79 27.71 8.97
N TRP A 417 -4.66 27.09 9.31
CA TRP A 417 -3.48 26.99 8.46
C TRP A 417 -3.71 26.27 7.12
N MET A 418 -4.72 25.36 7.05
CA MET A 418 -5.03 24.63 5.81
C MET A 418 -5.48 25.54 4.66
N LYS A 419 -6.07 26.70 4.96
CA LYS A 419 -6.45 27.69 3.96
C LYS A 419 -5.26 28.24 3.16
N ASN A 420 -4.05 28.05 3.67
CA ASN A 420 -2.83 28.44 2.96
C ASN A 420 -2.46 27.50 1.83
N PHE A 421 -3.04 26.30 1.79
CA PHE A 421 -2.66 25.22 0.85
C PHE A 421 -3.82 24.69 0.00
N SER A 422 -4.98 25.37 0.00
CA SER A 422 -6.15 25.06 -0.82
C SER A 422 -6.12 25.76 -2.17
#